data_d1bdccfd7bb106b24b38ebd009433279
#
_entry.id   d1bdccfd7bb106b24b38ebd009433279
#
_cell.length_a   1.000
_cell.length_b   1.000
_cell.length_c   1.000
_cell.angle_alpha   90.00
_cell.angle_beta   90.00
_cell.angle_gamma   90.00
#
_symmetry.space_group_name_H-M   'P 1'
#
loop_
_entity.id
_entity.type
_entity.pdbx_description
1 polymer ?
#
loop_
_entity_poly.entity_id
_entity_poly.type
_entity_poly.pdbx_seq_one_letter_code
_entity_poly.pdbx_strand_id
1 'polypeptide(L)'
;MTTVKKKKGTIAILTGGGDVPGLNPAIRAITIRALREGYQVIGLRRGWAGITELVRDKKADNSEKYIELTEELVNKAGRTGGTFLHTSRTRPSHVIKSEVPEQYRDKYKNEVNDLTDEVIKNLEYLGVDYLIPIGGDDTLTYGVRLYAEGVKVVAIPKTMDNDVPGTDYCIGFSTCVTRTIQMCNTLRTSAGSHERILVLEVFGRYAGFTAMLPTMAGAANRCVIPEYKFDAELLTRLLLEDREKNPSKYSVVLVSEGAMISGSKDMMFRSGEKDAFGHGKLGGIGELVSDKIKEFSPAYNKGKKVNTIYQQLGYLVRGGDPDAPV
;
A
#
# COMPACT_ATOMS: atom_id res chain seq x y z
N MET A 1 -11.88 26.58 38.13
CA MET A 1 -12.76 25.37 38.00
C MET A 1 -12.79 25.01 36.52
N THR A 2 -12.02 24.00 36.15
CA THR A 2 -12.03 23.46 34.76
C THR A 2 -13.31 22.65 34.60
N THR A 3 -14.28 23.19 33.88
CA THR A 3 -15.49 22.44 33.48
C THR A 3 -15.06 21.20 32.72
N VAL A 4 -15.19 20.03 33.33
CA VAL A 4 -15.00 18.75 32.65
C VAL A 4 -16.05 18.69 31.54
N LYS A 5 -15.64 18.98 30.31
CA LYS A 5 -16.53 18.82 29.13
C LYS A 5 -16.98 17.37 29.09
N LYS A 6 -18.30 17.16 29.08
CA LYS A 6 -18.89 15.83 28.95
C LYS A 6 -18.36 15.18 27.68
N LYS A 7 -17.77 14.00 27.80
CA LYS A 7 -17.24 13.22 26.66
C LYS A 7 -18.36 12.94 25.66
N LYS A 8 -18.15 13.27 24.38
CA LYS A 8 -19.14 13.06 23.31
C LYS A 8 -19.22 11.60 22.84
N GLY A 9 -18.15 10.83 23.06
CA GLY A 9 -18.04 9.44 22.66
C GLY A 9 -16.57 9.02 22.46
N THR A 10 -16.38 7.80 21.98
CA THR A 10 -15.06 7.23 21.68
C THR A 10 -14.93 6.93 20.20
N ILE A 11 -13.83 7.38 19.60
CA ILE A 11 -13.44 7.06 18.22
C ILE A 11 -12.29 6.07 18.26
N ALA A 12 -12.41 4.94 17.57
CA ALA A 12 -11.31 4.00 17.37
C ALA A 12 -10.70 4.17 15.98
N ILE A 13 -9.38 4.18 15.90
CA ILE A 13 -8.62 4.26 14.64
C ILE A 13 -7.78 3.01 14.50
N LEU A 14 -7.71 2.44 13.31
CA LEU A 14 -6.75 1.39 12.99
C LEU A 14 -6.12 1.59 11.60
N THR A 15 -4.96 0.97 11.40
CA THR A 15 -4.31 0.90 10.10
C THR A 15 -4.17 -0.56 9.67
N GLY A 16 -4.59 -0.91 8.45
CA GLY A 16 -4.57 -2.28 7.95
C GLY A 16 -3.88 -2.43 6.59
N GLY A 17 -3.37 -3.63 6.33
CA GLY A 17 -2.63 -3.95 5.10
C GLY A 17 -1.20 -3.42 5.09
N GLY A 18 -0.62 -3.24 3.91
CA GLY A 18 0.72 -2.66 3.77
C GLY A 18 0.77 -1.20 4.22
N ASP A 19 1.90 -0.79 4.79
CA ASP A 19 2.12 0.61 5.13
C ASP A 19 2.34 1.49 3.88
N VAL A 20 2.17 2.79 4.04
CA VAL A 20 2.47 3.81 3.04
C VAL A 20 2.92 5.10 3.75
N PRO A 21 3.59 6.03 3.06
CA PRO A 21 3.82 7.36 3.60
C PRO A 21 2.48 8.08 3.81
N GLY A 22 2.28 8.66 5.00
CA GLY A 22 1.06 9.45 5.30
C GLY A 22 0.11 8.84 6.33
N LEU A 23 0.30 7.59 6.75
CA LEU A 23 -0.54 6.96 7.79
C LEU A 23 -0.46 7.69 9.13
N ASN A 24 0.74 7.98 9.63
CA ASN A 24 0.92 8.70 10.88
C ASN A 24 0.37 10.14 10.83
N PRO A 25 0.57 10.94 9.77
CA PRO A 25 -0.12 12.22 9.59
C PRO A 25 -1.65 12.11 9.62
N ALA A 26 -2.23 11.09 8.98
CA ALA A 26 -3.67 10.86 9.00
C ALA A 26 -4.19 10.56 10.42
N ILE A 27 -3.53 9.62 11.14
CA ILE A 27 -3.86 9.33 12.55
C ILE A 27 -3.78 10.60 13.40
N ARG A 28 -2.72 11.40 13.21
CA ARG A 28 -2.53 12.67 13.91
C ARG A 28 -3.66 13.65 13.64
N ALA A 29 -4.01 13.88 12.37
CA ALA A 29 -5.04 14.83 11.98
C ALA A 29 -6.41 14.46 12.56
N ILE A 30 -6.79 13.18 12.45
CA ILE A 30 -8.03 12.64 13.02
C ILE A 30 -8.04 12.82 14.54
N THR A 31 -6.96 12.43 15.21
CA THR A 31 -6.87 12.47 16.68
C THR A 31 -6.99 13.89 17.19
N ILE A 32 -6.21 14.83 16.67
CA ILE A 32 -6.25 16.24 17.11
C ILE A 32 -7.64 16.84 16.88
N ARG A 33 -8.24 16.59 15.71
CA ARG A 33 -9.59 17.10 15.43
C ARG A 33 -10.63 16.49 16.37
N ALA A 34 -10.61 15.19 16.57
CA ALA A 34 -11.55 14.50 17.45
C ALA A 34 -11.44 14.94 18.91
N LEU A 35 -10.22 15.07 19.44
CA LEU A 35 -9.98 15.57 20.80
C LEU A 35 -10.53 17.01 21.00
N ARG A 36 -10.32 17.88 20.02
CA ARG A 36 -10.86 19.26 20.03
C ARG A 36 -12.38 19.31 20.04
N GLU A 37 -13.01 18.35 19.36
CA GLU A 37 -14.47 18.20 19.37
C GLU A 37 -15.00 17.53 20.65
N GLY A 38 -14.15 17.05 21.54
CA GLY A 38 -14.52 16.45 22.82
C GLY A 38 -14.74 14.92 22.78
N TYR A 39 -14.23 14.25 21.75
CA TYR A 39 -14.17 12.79 21.71
C TYR A 39 -12.93 12.27 22.44
N GLN A 40 -13.01 11.06 22.98
CA GLN A 40 -11.84 10.24 23.30
C GLN A 40 -11.42 9.51 22.03
N VAL A 41 -10.11 9.32 21.84
CA VAL A 41 -9.59 8.61 20.68
C VAL A 41 -8.72 7.46 21.15
N ILE A 42 -8.94 6.27 20.59
CA ILE A 42 -8.10 5.10 20.82
C ILE A 42 -7.54 4.60 19.49
N GLY A 43 -6.30 4.15 19.51
CA GLY A 43 -5.65 3.47 18.39
C GLY A 43 -5.66 1.97 18.61
N LEU A 44 -6.30 1.22 17.72
CA LEU A 44 -6.24 -0.25 17.73
C LEU A 44 -4.92 -0.66 17.09
N ARG A 45 -4.11 -1.42 17.83
CA ARG A 45 -2.77 -1.81 17.40
C ARG A 45 -2.83 -3.02 16.47
N ARG A 46 -1.89 -3.10 15.54
CA ARG A 46 -1.79 -4.18 14.55
C ARG A 46 -3.08 -4.40 13.73
N GLY A 47 -3.76 -3.29 13.38
CA GLY A 47 -4.95 -3.32 12.54
C GLY A 47 -6.09 -4.15 13.15
N TRP A 48 -6.70 -5.02 12.35
CA TRP A 48 -7.78 -5.89 12.82
C TRP A 48 -7.32 -6.93 13.85
N ALA A 49 -6.03 -7.29 13.92
CA ALA A 49 -5.52 -8.25 14.90
C ALA A 49 -5.75 -7.77 16.34
N GLY A 50 -5.42 -6.52 16.63
CA GLY A 50 -5.55 -5.98 17.99
C GLY A 50 -6.96 -6.10 18.55
N ILE A 51 -7.97 -5.70 17.76
CA ILE A 51 -9.37 -5.80 18.21
C ILE A 51 -9.87 -7.26 18.23
N THR A 52 -9.40 -8.13 17.34
CA THR A 52 -9.77 -9.55 17.33
C THR A 52 -9.23 -10.29 18.54
N GLU A 53 -8.00 -9.96 18.95
CA GLU A 53 -7.31 -10.59 20.08
C GLU A 53 -7.61 -9.96 21.44
N LEU A 54 -8.44 -8.91 21.52
CA LEU A 54 -8.78 -8.21 22.75
C LEU A 54 -9.40 -9.17 23.76
N VAL A 55 -8.96 -9.08 25.02
CA VAL A 55 -9.51 -9.85 26.15
C VAL A 55 -10.47 -8.97 26.93
N ARG A 56 -11.74 -9.36 27.02
CA ARG A 56 -12.81 -8.64 27.77
C ARG A 56 -12.74 -8.89 29.26
N ASP A 57 -11.59 -8.63 29.86
CA ASP A 57 -11.39 -8.65 31.32
C ASP A 57 -10.66 -7.37 31.73
N LYS A 58 -11.19 -6.66 32.70
CA LYS A 58 -10.58 -5.42 33.25
C LYS A 58 -9.19 -5.64 33.87
N LYS A 59 -8.87 -6.88 34.24
CA LYS A 59 -7.56 -7.25 34.79
C LYS A 59 -6.56 -7.67 33.73
N ALA A 60 -7.02 -7.91 32.48
CA ALA A 60 -6.15 -8.31 31.41
C ALA A 60 -5.32 -7.12 30.91
N ASP A 61 -4.05 -7.37 30.63
CA ASP A 61 -3.22 -6.40 29.94
C ASP A 61 -3.53 -6.40 28.43
N ASN A 62 -4.20 -5.36 27.99
CA ASN A 62 -4.53 -5.12 26.60
C ASN A 62 -3.65 -4.01 25.94
N SER A 63 -2.53 -3.62 26.58
CA SER A 63 -1.64 -2.55 26.06
C SER A 63 -1.08 -2.84 24.68
N GLU A 64 -0.91 -4.12 24.32
CA GLU A 64 -0.50 -4.57 22.97
C GLU A 64 -1.68 -4.61 21.97
N LYS A 65 -2.92 -4.39 22.40
CA LYS A 65 -4.12 -4.45 21.56
C LYS A 65 -4.65 -3.07 21.18
N TYR A 66 -4.60 -2.14 22.10
CA TYR A 66 -5.00 -0.74 21.88
C TYR A 66 -4.23 0.23 22.76
N ILE A 67 -4.24 1.49 22.38
CA ILE A 67 -3.61 2.58 23.11
C ILE A 67 -4.51 3.82 23.07
N GLU A 68 -4.57 4.59 24.15
CA GLU A 68 -5.22 5.90 24.13
C GLU A 68 -4.36 6.91 23.36
N LEU A 69 -4.97 7.61 22.41
CA LEU A 69 -4.30 8.59 21.58
C LEU A 69 -4.43 9.98 22.19
N THR A 70 -3.28 10.54 22.55
CA THR A 70 -3.16 11.91 23.07
C THR A 70 -2.50 12.83 22.04
N GLU A 71 -2.71 14.14 22.17
CA GLU A 71 -2.07 15.12 21.29
C GLU A 71 -0.54 15.01 21.37
N GLU A 72 0.03 14.78 22.54
CA GLU A 72 1.48 14.59 22.73
C GLU A 72 2.00 13.38 21.94
N LEU A 73 1.33 12.24 22.07
CA LEU A 73 1.73 11.00 21.39
C LEU A 73 1.70 11.17 19.88
N VAL A 74 0.59 11.68 19.33
CA VAL A 74 0.43 11.80 17.88
C VAL A 74 1.32 12.91 17.28
N ASN A 75 1.68 13.93 18.04
CA ASN A 75 2.62 14.96 17.59
C ASN A 75 4.04 14.41 17.45
N LYS A 76 4.47 13.47 18.30
CA LYS A 76 5.79 12.82 18.19
C LYS A 76 5.90 11.98 16.90
N ALA A 77 4.83 11.25 16.56
CA ALA A 77 4.82 10.34 15.42
C ALA A 77 4.29 10.97 14.12
N GLY A 78 3.57 12.07 14.20
CA GLY A 78 2.70 12.58 13.15
C GLY A 78 3.35 13.12 11.87
N ARG A 79 4.68 13.08 11.75
CA ARG A 79 5.40 13.47 10.53
C ARG A 79 6.31 12.35 10.01
N THR A 80 6.31 11.21 10.68
CA THR A 80 7.14 10.06 10.32
C THR A 80 6.40 9.12 9.38
N GLY A 81 7.15 8.35 8.61
CA GLY A 81 6.62 7.29 7.77
C GLY A 81 6.14 6.07 8.56
N GLY A 82 5.53 5.14 7.85
CA GLY A 82 4.95 3.96 8.47
C GLY A 82 3.72 4.25 9.33
N THR A 83 3.43 3.36 10.27
CA THR A 83 2.34 3.51 11.25
C THR A 83 2.80 3.09 12.64
N PHE A 84 2.71 4.00 13.63
CA PHE A 84 3.06 3.69 15.02
C PHE A 84 2.01 2.81 15.72
N LEU A 85 0.81 2.66 15.12
CA LEU A 85 -0.18 1.69 15.58
C LEU A 85 0.15 0.27 15.10
N HIS A 86 1.16 0.11 14.26
CA HIS A 86 1.46 -1.12 13.54
C HIS A 86 0.29 -1.56 12.64
N THR A 87 0.51 -2.56 11.82
CA THR A 87 -0.48 -3.06 10.88
C THR A 87 -0.47 -4.58 10.84
N SER A 88 -1.56 -5.17 10.36
CA SER A 88 -1.63 -6.60 10.05
C SER A 88 -2.47 -6.83 8.78
N ARG A 89 -2.41 -8.05 8.29
CA ARG A 89 -3.26 -8.56 7.22
C ARG A 89 -4.31 -9.53 7.76
N THR A 90 -4.71 -9.36 9.01
CA THR A 90 -5.74 -10.18 9.66
C THR A 90 -7.10 -9.91 9.00
N ARG A 91 -7.80 -11.00 8.69
CA ARG A 91 -9.20 -11.00 8.22
C ARG A 91 -10.09 -11.63 9.29
N PRO A 92 -10.75 -10.87 10.15
CA PRO A 92 -11.54 -11.44 11.25
C PRO A 92 -12.69 -12.33 10.78
N SER A 93 -13.21 -12.11 9.56
CA SER A 93 -14.21 -12.98 8.94
C SER A 93 -13.66 -14.27 8.32
N HIS A 94 -12.35 -14.49 8.35
CA HIS A 94 -11.68 -15.62 7.73
C HIS A 94 -10.42 -16.01 8.50
N VAL A 95 -10.58 -16.41 9.76
CA VAL A 95 -9.48 -16.78 10.65
C VAL A 95 -9.27 -18.28 10.61
N ILE A 96 -8.08 -18.72 10.20
CA ILE A 96 -7.75 -20.15 10.20
C ILE A 96 -7.62 -20.65 11.64
N LYS A 97 -7.91 -21.93 11.85
CA LYS A 97 -7.97 -22.57 13.17
C LYS A 97 -6.74 -22.31 14.05
N SER A 98 -5.55 -22.34 13.45
CA SER A 98 -4.28 -22.10 14.16
C SER A 98 -4.11 -20.66 14.63
N GLU A 99 -4.81 -19.70 14.02
CA GLU A 99 -4.73 -18.26 14.32
C GLU A 99 -5.89 -17.80 15.22
N VAL A 100 -6.83 -18.68 15.58
CA VAL A 100 -7.91 -18.35 16.50
C VAL A 100 -7.31 -17.99 17.86
N PRO A 101 -7.60 -16.77 18.41
CA PRO A 101 -7.12 -16.37 19.73
C PRO A 101 -7.50 -17.38 20.81
N GLU A 102 -6.61 -17.57 21.79
CA GLU A 102 -6.73 -18.62 22.80
C GLU A 102 -8.08 -18.60 23.52
N GLN A 103 -8.55 -17.41 23.88
CA GLN A 103 -9.83 -17.20 24.57
C GLN A 103 -11.06 -17.63 23.74
N TYR A 104 -10.92 -17.89 22.46
CA TYR A 104 -12.02 -18.26 21.57
C TYR A 104 -11.90 -19.67 20.99
N ARG A 105 -10.81 -20.41 21.27
CA ARG A 105 -10.56 -21.75 20.68
C ARG A 105 -11.63 -22.79 21.00
N ASP A 106 -12.26 -22.69 22.16
CA ASP A 106 -13.34 -23.61 22.52
C ASP A 106 -14.62 -23.39 21.71
N LYS A 107 -14.83 -22.15 21.25
CA LYS A 107 -16.01 -21.75 20.47
C LYS A 107 -15.81 -21.93 18.97
N TYR A 108 -14.61 -21.62 18.45
CA TYR A 108 -14.31 -21.58 17.03
C TYR A 108 -13.36 -22.72 16.65
N LYS A 109 -13.93 -23.86 16.20
CA LYS A 109 -13.19 -25.14 15.98
C LYS A 109 -13.06 -25.52 14.51
N ASN A 110 -13.67 -24.75 13.60
CA ASN A 110 -13.62 -25.00 12.15
C ASN A 110 -12.24 -24.70 11.60
N GLU A 111 -11.90 -25.25 10.41
CA GLU A 111 -10.65 -24.92 9.71
C GLU A 111 -10.56 -23.42 9.39
N VAL A 112 -11.71 -22.81 9.07
CA VAL A 112 -11.86 -21.36 8.88
C VAL A 112 -13.03 -20.85 9.72
N ASN A 113 -12.84 -19.77 10.45
CA ASN A 113 -13.78 -19.23 11.42
C ASN A 113 -14.05 -17.74 11.13
N ASP A 114 -15.28 -17.32 11.35
CA ASP A 114 -15.68 -15.91 11.34
C ASP A 114 -15.81 -15.40 12.79
N LEU A 115 -14.91 -14.48 13.15
CA LEU A 115 -14.86 -13.88 14.48
C LEU A 115 -15.53 -12.50 14.54
N THR A 116 -16.35 -12.14 13.54
CA THR A 116 -16.99 -10.82 13.49
C THR A 116 -17.82 -10.49 14.73
N ASP A 117 -18.56 -11.46 15.26
CA ASP A 117 -19.31 -11.29 16.52
C ASP A 117 -18.41 -10.91 17.70
N GLU A 118 -17.20 -11.48 17.76
CA GLU A 118 -16.26 -11.17 18.83
C GLU A 118 -15.64 -9.78 18.65
N VAL A 119 -15.39 -9.37 17.38
CA VAL A 119 -14.93 -8.01 17.08
C VAL A 119 -15.96 -6.97 17.50
N ILE A 120 -17.25 -7.19 17.21
CA ILE A 120 -18.34 -6.28 17.60
C ILE A 120 -18.40 -6.17 19.13
N LYS A 121 -18.42 -7.30 19.85
CA LYS A 121 -18.41 -7.32 21.31
C LYS A 121 -17.18 -6.66 21.92
N ASN A 122 -16.02 -6.75 21.24
CA ASN A 122 -14.79 -6.10 21.68
C ASN A 122 -14.87 -4.58 21.50
N LEU A 123 -15.45 -4.10 20.37
CA LEU A 123 -15.72 -2.67 20.17
C LEU A 123 -16.71 -2.12 21.20
N GLU A 124 -17.77 -2.86 21.51
CA GLU A 124 -18.73 -2.51 22.57
C GLU A 124 -18.06 -2.45 23.95
N TYR A 125 -17.23 -3.45 24.28
CA TYR A 125 -16.48 -3.50 25.53
C TYR A 125 -15.55 -2.28 25.72
N LEU A 126 -14.93 -1.81 24.63
CA LEU A 126 -14.13 -0.58 24.64
C LEU A 126 -14.97 0.70 24.60
N GLY A 127 -16.30 0.60 24.47
CA GLY A 127 -17.20 1.74 24.35
C GLY A 127 -16.96 2.57 23.08
N VAL A 128 -16.64 1.91 21.98
CA VAL A 128 -16.39 2.56 20.67
C VAL A 128 -17.71 2.98 20.04
N ASP A 129 -17.88 4.27 19.81
CA ASP A 129 -19.04 4.84 19.11
C ASP A 129 -18.81 4.93 17.58
N TYR A 130 -17.57 5.18 17.16
CA TYR A 130 -17.19 5.33 15.77
C TYR A 130 -15.87 4.63 15.50
N LEU A 131 -15.78 3.96 14.35
CA LEU A 131 -14.59 3.23 13.90
C LEU A 131 -14.06 3.86 12.61
N ILE A 132 -12.75 4.16 12.58
CA ILE A 132 -12.07 4.73 11.42
C ILE A 132 -10.96 3.77 10.97
N PRO A 133 -11.26 2.80 10.09
CA PRO A 133 -10.24 1.98 9.46
C PRO A 133 -9.54 2.76 8.34
N ILE A 134 -8.20 2.77 8.36
CA ILE A 134 -7.35 3.33 7.32
C ILE A 134 -6.66 2.16 6.62
N GLY A 135 -6.98 1.90 5.35
CA GLY A 135 -6.44 0.73 4.68
C GLY A 135 -6.72 0.63 3.20
N GLY A 136 -6.21 -0.43 2.60
CA GLY A 136 -6.54 -0.83 1.25
C GLY A 136 -7.87 -1.61 1.20
N ASP A 137 -8.19 -2.12 0.03
CA ASP A 137 -9.46 -2.78 -0.29
C ASP A 137 -9.88 -3.85 0.73
N ASP A 138 -9.00 -4.79 1.07
CA ASP A 138 -9.30 -5.83 2.07
C ASP A 138 -9.68 -5.28 3.45
N THR A 139 -9.00 -4.23 3.90
CA THR A 139 -9.26 -3.59 5.20
C THR A 139 -10.60 -2.87 5.19
N LEU A 140 -10.89 -2.16 4.11
CA LEU A 140 -12.11 -1.38 3.97
C LEU A 140 -13.34 -2.24 3.72
N THR A 141 -13.21 -3.32 2.95
CA THR A 141 -14.28 -4.32 2.72
C THR A 141 -14.77 -4.90 4.05
N TYR A 142 -13.85 -5.22 4.98
CA TYR A 142 -14.27 -5.67 6.31
C TYR A 142 -14.94 -4.54 7.12
N GLY A 143 -14.50 -3.30 6.94
CA GLY A 143 -15.18 -2.13 7.49
C GLY A 143 -16.62 -1.97 6.99
N VAL A 144 -16.85 -2.20 5.69
CA VAL A 144 -18.21 -2.21 5.09
C VAL A 144 -19.08 -3.30 5.71
N ARG A 145 -18.51 -4.49 5.95
CA ARG A 145 -19.23 -5.55 6.66
C ARG A 145 -19.64 -5.13 8.06
N LEU A 146 -18.72 -4.56 8.84
CA LEU A 146 -19.04 -4.07 10.19
C LEU A 146 -20.12 -2.97 10.17
N TYR A 147 -20.11 -2.12 9.14
CA TYR A 147 -21.17 -1.14 8.95
C TYR A 147 -22.54 -1.80 8.74
N ALA A 148 -22.62 -2.85 7.94
CA ALA A 148 -23.84 -3.63 7.74
C ALA A 148 -24.34 -4.31 9.03
N GLU A 149 -23.43 -4.64 9.96
CA GLU A 149 -23.74 -5.17 11.31
C GLU A 149 -24.07 -4.07 12.34
N GLY A 150 -24.14 -2.79 11.91
CA GLY A 150 -24.55 -1.66 12.76
C GLY A 150 -23.42 -0.85 13.40
N VAL A 151 -22.17 -1.16 13.16
CA VAL A 151 -21.02 -0.36 13.60
C VAL A 151 -20.94 0.92 12.79
N LYS A 152 -20.77 2.08 13.41
CA LYS A 152 -20.60 3.35 12.70
C LYS A 152 -19.17 3.47 12.17
N VAL A 153 -19.00 3.30 10.88
CA VAL A 153 -17.68 3.26 10.21
C VAL A 153 -17.50 4.46 9.29
N VAL A 154 -16.31 5.07 9.34
CA VAL A 154 -15.83 6.05 8.35
C VAL A 154 -14.50 5.54 7.80
N ALA A 155 -14.51 4.99 6.60
CA ALA A 155 -13.35 4.39 5.96
C ALA A 155 -12.45 5.43 5.29
N ILE A 156 -11.11 5.27 5.42
CA ILE A 156 -10.12 6.12 4.76
C ILE A 156 -9.26 5.27 3.82
N PRO A 157 -9.35 5.51 2.50
CA PRO A 157 -8.58 4.76 1.52
C PRO A 157 -7.09 5.04 1.60
N LYS A 158 -6.30 3.99 1.62
CA LYS A 158 -4.85 4.01 1.67
C LYS A 158 -4.30 2.92 0.75
N THR A 159 -3.63 3.32 -0.32
CA THR A 159 -2.87 2.44 -1.21
C THR A 159 -1.92 3.28 -2.07
N MET A 160 -0.82 2.70 -2.51
CA MET A 160 0.07 3.35 -3.46
C MET A 160 -0.43 3.22 -4.91
N ASP A 161 -1.28 2.23 -5.19
CA ASP A 161 -1.77 1.95 -6.54
C ASP A 161 -2.90 2.89 -6.97
N ASN A 162 -3.54 3.59 -6.01
CA ASN A 162 -4.69 4.49 -6.23
C ASN A 162 -5.89 3.79 -6.89
N ASP A 163 -6.12 2.54 -6.53
CA ASP A 163 -7.08 1.64 -7.15
C ASP A 163 -8.37 1.42 -6.31
N VAL A 164 -8.53 2.15 -5.20
CA VAL A 164 -9.74 2.10 -4.38
C VAL A 164 -10.81 3.03 -4.98
N PRO A 165 -11.98 2.51 -5.38
CA PRO A 165 -13.04 3.33 -5.94
C PRO A 165 -13.65 4.29 -4.92
N GLY A 166 -14.16 5.44 -5.38
CA GLY A 166 -14.85 6.43 -4.56
C GLY A 166 -13.94 7.53 -3.98
N THR A 167 -12.67 7.55 -4.34
CA THR A 167 -11.74 8.64 -4.05
C THR A 167 -10.88 8.97 -5.26
N ASP A 168 -10.47 10.22 -5.41
CA ASP A 168 -9.54 10.63 -6.46
C ASP A 168 -8.09 10.29 -6.10
N TYR A 169 -7.75 10.39 -4.81
CA TYR A 169 -6.42 10.12 -4.29
C TYR A 169 -6.47 9.32 -2.99
N CYS A 170 -5.75 8.20 -2.96
CA CYS A 170 -5.50 7.43 -1.75
C CYS A 170 -4.29 7.98 -0.99
N ILE A 171 -4.29 7.85 0.34
CA ILE A 171 -3.11 8.16 1.16
C ILE A 171 -1.94 7.29 0.70
N GLY A 172 -0.79 7.93 0.47
CA GLY A 172 0.46 7.29 0.03
C GLY A 172 0.74 7.40 -1.47
N PHE A 173 -0.27 7.56 -2.30
CA PHE A 173 -0.13 7.60 -3.76
C PHE A 173 0.71 8.78 -4.25
N SER A 174 0.39 10.02 -3.85
CA SER A 174 1.11 11.21 -4.29
C SER A 174 2.60 11.15 -3.95
N THR A 175 2.95 10.70 -2.74
CA THR A 175 4.34 10.50 -2.33
C THR A 175 5.02 9.42 -3.15
N CYS A 176 4.35 8.32 -3.46
CA CYS A 176 4.87 7.26 -4.33
C CYS A 176 5.23 7.81 -5.71
N VAL A 177 4.33 8.59 -6.34
CA VAL A 177 4.57 9.25 -7.63
C VAL A 177 5.78 10.18 -7.56
N THR A 178 5.83 11.08 -6.57
CA THR A 178 6.95 12.02 -6.37
C THR A 178 8.29 11.30 -6.25
N ARG A 179 8.35 10.25 -5.43
CA ARG A 179 9.57 9.46 -5.24
C ARG A 179 9.96 8.68 -6.49
N THR A 180 8.99 8.15 -7.23
CA THR A 180 9.27 7.50 -8.51
C THR A 180 9.95 8.48 -9.47
N ILE A 181 9.47 9.72 -9.56
CA ILE A 181 10.10 10.77 -10.36
C ILE A 181 11.53 11.04 -9.88
N GLN A 182 11.75 11.16 -8.58
CA GLN A 182 13.08 11.39 -7.98
C GLN A 182 14.04 10.23 -8.29
N MET A 183 13.59 8.98 -8.17
CA MET A 183 14.39 7.80 -8.50
C MET A 183 14.73 7.72 -9.98
N CYS A 184 13.78 8.03 -10.87
CA CYS A 184 14.05 8.17 -12.31
C CYS A 184 15.16 9.20 -12.57
N ASN A 185 15.03 10.40 -11.96
CA ASN A 185 16.01 11.48 -12.10
C ASN A 185 17.41 11.10 -11.58
N THR A 186 17.47 10.33 -10.51
CA THR A 186 18.73 9.85 -9.94
C THR A 186 19.37 8.81 -10.83
N LEU A 187 18.62 7.79 -11.26
CA LEU A 187 19.15 6.63 -11.96
C LEU A 187 19.46 6.89 -13.44
N ARG A 188 18.76 7.85 -14.10
CA ARG A 188 19.02 8.19 -15.49
C ARG A 188 20.43 8.77 -15.71
N THR A 189 21.08 9.34 -14.70
CA THR A 189 22.47 9.81 -14.80
C THR A 189 23.43 8.68 -15.13
N SER A 190 23.28 7.53 -14.43
CA SER A 190 24.06 6.31 -14.73
C SER A 190 23.67 5.69 -16.05
N ALA A 191 22.39 5.75 -16.44
CA ALA A 191 21.93 5.26 -17.74
C ALA A 191 22.57 6.06 -18.87
N GLY A 192 22.64 7.40 -18.74
CA GLY A 192 23.29 8.29 -19.71
C GLY A 192 24.81 8.07 -19.78
N SER A 193 25.49 7.95 -18.64
CA SER A 193 26.94 7.72 -18.60
C SER A 193 27.38 6.45 -19.35
N HIS A 194 26.49 5.46 -19.45
CA HIS A 194 26.78 4.18 -20.10
C HIS A 194 25.93 3.90 -21.34
N GLU A 195 25.18 4.89 -21.83
CA GLU A 195 24.30 4.80 -23.01
C GLU A 195 23.31 3.62 -22.95
N ARG A 196 22.70 3.38 -21.77
CA ARG A 196 21.84 2.24 -21.49
C ARG A 196 20.36 2.61 -21.52
N ILE A 197 19.51 1.59 -21.62
CA ILE A 197 18.08 1.72 -21.35
C ILE A 197 17.82 1.41 -19.88
N LEU A 198 17.14 2.33 -19.17
CA LEU A 198 16.76 2.18 -17.78
C LEU A 198 15.36 1.59 -17.69
N VAL A 199 15.24 0.45 -17.03
CA VAL A 199 13.97 -0.26 -16.77
C VAL A 199 13.70 -0.19 -15.29
N LEU A 200 12.64 0.50 -14.88
CA LEU A 200 12.23 0.64 -13.48
C LEU A 200 10.90 -0.05 -13.25
N GLU A 201 10.90 -1.08 -12.41
CA GLU A 201 9.67 -1.74 -11.99
C GLU A 201 9.08 -0.99 -10.79
N VAL A 202 7.80 -0.62 -10.90
CA VAL A 202 7.04 0.14 -9.90
C VAL A 202 5.80 -0.63 -9.47
N PHE A 203 5.18 -0.19 -8.37
CA PHE A 203 3.88 -0.72 -7.96
C PHE A 203 2.83 -0.56 -9.05
N GLY A 204 1.69 -1.18 -8.88
CA GLY A 204 0.58 -1.18 -9.81
C GLY A 204 0.19 -2.59 -10.21
N ARG A 205 -0.61 -3.25 -9.34
CA ARG A 205 -1.07 -4.62 -9.60
C ARG A 205 -2.14 -4.64 -10.68
N TYR A 206 -3.18 -3.82 -10.53
CA TYR A 206 -4.33 -3.73 -11.42
C TYR A 206 -4.51 -2.35 -12.03
N ALA A 207 -3.84 -1.33 -11.48
CA ALA A 207 -3.89 0.05 -11.94
C ALA A 207 -2.48 0.58 -12.21
N GLY A 208 -2.28 1.18 -13.38
CA GLY A 208 -0.99 1.64 -13.86
C GLY A 208 -0.62 3.08 -13.49
N PHE A 209 -1.33 3.73 -12.57
CA PHE A 209 -1.12 5.14 -12.22
C PHE A 209 0.30 5.46 -11.76
N THR A 210 0.93 4.54 -11.00
CA THR A 210 2.29 4.70 -10.48
C THR A 210 3.37 4.70 -11.55
N ALA A 211 3.10 4.10 -12.72
CA ALA A 211 3.97 4.17 -13.91
C ALA A 211 3.56 5.34 -14.83
N MET A 212 2.27 5.54 -15.02
CA MET A 212 1.72 6.50 -15.98
C MET A 212 1.98 7.95 -15.54
N LEU A 213 1.66 8.33 -14.31
CA LEU A 213 1.78 9.73 -13.87
C LEU A 213 3.23 10.22 -13.86
N PRO A 214 4.25 9.48 -13.36
CA PRO A 214 5.63 9.91 -13.50
C PRO A 214 6.08 10.02 -14.94
N THR A 215 5.60 9.14 -15.85
CA THR A 215 5.90 9.23 -17.28
C THR A 215 5.29 10.48 -17.90
N MET A 216 4.03 10.80 -17.61
CA MET A 216 3.37 12.04 -18.06
C MET A 216 4.08 13.29 -17.51
N ALA A 217 4.65 13.23 -16.31
CA ALA A 217 5.48 14.29 -15.74
C ALA A 217 6.88 14.39 -16.36
N GLY A 218 7.21 13.59 -17.38
CA GLY A 218 8.48 13.64 -18.09
C GLY A 218 9.65 12.90 -17.41
N ALA A 219 9.38 12.08 -16.39
CA ALA A 219 10.42 11.30 -15.72
C ALA A 219 10.88 10.08 -16.53
N ALA A 220 10.02 9.54 -17.39
CA ALA A 220 10.34 8.42 -18.28
C ALA A 220 9.85 8.70 -19.71
N ASN A 221 10.43 7.98 -20.68
CA ASN A 221 10.03 8.07 -22.09
C ASN A 221 8.76 7.25 -22.36
N ARG A 222 8.66 6.08 -21.73
CA ARG A 222 7.58 5.12 -21.92
C ARG A 222 7.16 4.52 -20.58
N CYS A 223 5.91 4.00 -20.54
CA CYS A 223 5.46 3.10 -19.48
C CYS A 223 4.66 1.93 -20.06
N VAL A 224 4.64 0.83 -19.33
CA VAL A 224 3.73 -0.30 -19.56
C VAL A 224 2.92 -0.54 -18.28
N ILE A 225 1.62 -0.74 -18.47
CA ILE A 225 0.62 -0.74 -17.40
C ILE A 225 -0.22 -2.03 -17.43
N PRO A 226 -0.83 -2.47 -16.32
CA PRO A 226 -1.55 -3.74 -16.28
C PRO A 226 -2.82 -3.76 -17.13
N GLU A 227 -3.42 -2.60 -17.39
CA GLU A 227 -4.67 -2.47 -18.15
C GLU A 227 -4.55 -2.89 -19.61
N TYR A 228 -3.32 -2.83 -20.18
CA TYR A 228 -3.05 -3.15 -21.58
C TYR A 228 -1.85 -4.05 -21.74
N LYS A 229 -2.03 -5.17 -22.43
CA LYS A 229 -0.91 -6.04 -22.81
C LYS A 229 -0.01 -5.32 -23.80
N PHE A 230 1.30 -5.37 -23.58
CA PHE A 230 2.28 -4.71 -24.43
C PHE A 230 3.07 -5.71 -25.29
N ASP A 231 3.48 -5.26 -26.48
CA ASP A 231 4.41 -5.96 -27.34
C ASP A 231 5.84 -5.57 -26.97
N ALA A 232 6.65 -6.56 -26.56
CA ALA A 232 8.01 -6.33 -26.09
C ALA A 232 8.97 -5.90 -27.22
N GLU A 233 8.75 -6.36 -28.44
CA GLU A 233 9.56 -5.97 -29.60
C GLU A 233 9.27 -4.53 -30.02
N LEU A 234 7.97 -4.17 -30.11
CA LEU A 234 7.54 -2.79 -30.36
C LEU A 234 8.07 -1.84 -29.27
N LEU A 235 7.95 -2.22 -28.00
CA LEU A 235 8.49 -1.43 -26.87
C LEU A 235 10.00 -1.22 -27.04
N THR A 236 10.75 -2.27 -27.38
CA THR A 236 12.20 -2.20 -27.62
C THR A 236 12.54 -1.22 -28.72
N ARG A 237 11.85 -1.30 -29.87
CA ARG A 237 12.05 -0.38 -30.98
C ARG A 237 11.82 1.08 -30.57
N LEU A 238 10.70 1.36 -29.90
CA LEU A 238 10.36 2.70 -29.46
C LEU A 238 11.39 3.26 -28.45
N LEU A 239 11.88 2.43 -27.53
CA LEU A 239 12.91 2.84 -26.56
C LEU A 239 14.26 3.12 -27.24
N LEU A 240 14.61 2.38 -28.29
CA LEU A 240 15.81 2.64 -29.10
C LEU A 240 15.68 3.94 -29.90
N GLU A 241 14.51 4.23 -30.45
CA GLU A 241 14.23 5.50 -31.13
C GLU A 241 14.36 6.68 -30.15
N ASP A 242 13.80 6.56 -28.95
CA ASP A 242 13.91 7.59 -27.91
C ASP A 242 15.35 7.78 -27.44
N ARG A 243 16.11 6.68 -27.29
CA ARG A 243 17.53 6.69 -26.97
C ARG A 243 18.35 7.41 -28.02
N GLU A 244 18.10 7.16 -29.30
CA GLU A 244 18.83 7.82 -30.41
C GLU A 244 18.55 9.32 -30.49
N LYS A 245 17.34 9.76 -30.18
CA LYS A 245 16.98 11.18 -30.13
C LYS A 245 17.58 11.90 -28.89
N ASN A 246 17.94 11.18 -27.88
CA ASN A 246 18.53 11.76 -26.65
C ASN A 246 20.03 12.00 -26.87
N PRO A 247 20.54 13.24 -26.68
CA PRO A 247 21.98 13.52 -26.78
C PRO A 247 22.85 12.64 -25.88
N SER A 248 22.34 12.25 -24.69
CA SER A 248 23.04 11.36 -23.74
C SER A 248 22.80 9.87 -24.01
N LYS A 249 22.14 9.53 -25.14
CA LYS A 249 21.97 8.15 -25.61
C LYS A 249 21.38 7.16 -24.60
N TYR A 250 20.40 7.60 -23.79
CA TYR A 250 19.63 6.74 -22.90
C TYR A 250 18.13 6.92 -23.13
N SER A 251 17.34 5.95 -22.69
CA SER A 251 15.89 6.04 -22.52
C SER A 251 15.45 5.36 -21.25
N VAL A 252 14.26 5.71 -20.75
CA VAL A 252 13.69 5.21 -19.48
C VAL A 252 12.30 4.64 -19.75
N VAL A 253 12.05 3.47 -19.20
CA VAL A 253 10.72 2.87 -19.16
C VAL A 253 10.31 2.53 -17.73
N LEU A 254 9.08 2.92 -17.34
CA LEU A 254 8.43 2.48 -16.12
C LEU A 254 7.55 1.27 -16.41
N VAL A 255 7.69 0.24 -15.59
CA VAL A 255 7.00 -1.04 -15.73
C VAL A 255 6.18 -1.29 -14.48
N SER A 256 4.84 -1.25 -14.58
CA SER A 256 3.98 -1.68 -13.46
C SER A 256 4.17 -3.17 -13.18
N GLU A 257 4.26 -3.57 -11.92
CA GLU A 257 4.48 -4.96 -11.52
C GLU A 257 3.40 -5.95 -12.02
N GLY A 258 2.21 -5.45 -12.33
CA GLY A 258 1.10 -6.21 -12.90
C GLY A 258 1.02 -6.15 -14.43
N ALA A 259 1.97 -5.51 -15.11
CA ALA A 259 1.97 -5.43 -16.57
C ALA A 259 2.14 -6.81 -17.21
N MET A 260 1.53 -7.01 -18.38
CA MET A 260 1.53 -8.30 -19.08
C MET A 260 2.04 -8.15 -20.52
N ILE A 261 2.92 -9.05 -20.94
CA ILE A 261 3.36 -9.17 -22.34
C ILE A 261 2.22 -9.76 -23.20
N SER A 262 2.10 -9.29 -24.44
CA SER A 262 1.19 -9.89 -25.43
C SER A 262 1.47 -11.38 -25.59
N GLY A 263 0.40 -12.19 -25.57
CA GLY A 263 0.50 -13.65 -25.58
C GLY A 263 0.56 -14.30 -24.18
N SER A 264 0.85 -13.58 -23.10
CA SER A 264 0.74 -14.11 -21.73
C SER A 264 -0.72 -14.29 -21.33
N LYS A 265 -0.99 -15.36 -20.58
CA LYS A 265 -2.32 -15.61 -19.99
C LYS A 265 -2.50 -14.86 -18.67
N ASP A 266 -1.46 -14.84 -17.85
CA ASP A 266 -1.46 -14.34 -16.48
C ASP A 266 -0.33 -13.35 -16.21
N MET A 267 -0.45 -12.59 -15.11
CA MET A 267 0.62 -11.75 -14.56
C MET A 267 1.80 -12.61 -14.10
N MET A 268 2.99 -12.02 -14.04
CA MET A 268 4.16 -12.72 -13.51
C MET A 268 4.14 -12.74 -11.98
N PHE A 269 4.19 -13.93 -11.43
CA PHE A 269 4.33 -14.15 -9.99
C PHE A 269 5.72 -14.68 -9.68
N ARG A 270 6.33 -14.20 -8.60
CA ARG A 270 7.51 -14.85 -8.01
C ARG A 270 7.09 -16.22 -7.51
N SER A 271 7.76 -17.27 -7.95
CA SER A 271 7.39 -18.64 -7.67
C SER A 271 7.23 -18.92 -6.17
N GLY A 272 6.06 -19.40 -5.76
CA GLY A 272 5.82 -20.02 -4.47
C GLY A 272 5.43 -19.11 -3.31
N GLU A 273 5.60 -17.79 -3.40
CA GLU A 273 5.28 -16.88 -2.31
C GLU A 273 3.87 -16.28 -2.44
N LYS A 274 3.01 -16.60 -1.48
CA LYS A 274 1.72 -15.91 -1.29
C LYS A 274 1.81 -14.97 -0.09
N ASP A 275 1.11 -13.84 -0.16
CA ASP A 275 0.94 -12.98 1.01
C ASP A 275 -0.11 -13.56 1.99
N ALA A 276 -0.25 -12.94 3.16
CA ALA A 276 -1.20 -13.40 4.19
C ALA A 276 -2.67 -13.31 3.75
N PHE A 277 -2.98 -12.64 2.64
CA PHE A 277 -4.30 -12.62 2.03
C PHE A 277 -4.46 -13.70 0.94
N GLY A 278 -3.41 -14.49 0.69
CA GLY A 278 -3.41 -15.53 -0.35
C GLY A 278 -3.10 -15.00 -1.76
N HIS A 279 -2.77 -13.72 -1.91
CA HIS A 279 -2.38 -13.14 -3.20
C HIS A 279 -0.94 -13.54 -3.53
N GLY A 280 -0.71 -14.00 -4.77
CA GLY A 280 0.64 -14.24 -5.28
C GLY A 280 1.47 -12.96 -5.24
N LYS A 281 2.74 -13.09 -4.84
CA LYS A 281 3.68 -11.96 -4.86
C LYS A 281 4.09 -11.68 -6.29
N LEU A 282 3.69 -10.52 -6.82
CA LEU A 282 4.08 -10.07 -8.15
C LEU A 282 5.56 -9.68 -8.18
N GLY A 283 6.15 -9.72 -9.37
CA GLY A 283 7.50 -9.23 -9.62
C GLY A 283 8.23 -9.99 -10.71
N GLY A 284 9.28 -9.36 -11.22
CA GLY A 284 10.12 -9.92 -12.28
C GLY A 284 9.70 -9.51 -13.69
N ILE A 285 8.58 -8.82 -13.87
CA ILE A 285 8.18 -8.31 -15.19
C ILE A 285 9.19 -7.27 -15.72
N GLY A 286 9.74 -6.42 -14.86
CA GLY A 286 10.77 -5.47 -15.26
C GLY A 286 12.09 -6.16 -15.67
N GLU A 287 12.46 -7.25 -14.99
CA GLU A 287 13.60 -8.07 -15.39
C GLU A 287 13.36 -8.73 -16.75
N LEU A 288 12.17 -9.31 -16.96
CA LEU A 288 11.78 -9.86 -18.27
C LEU A 288 11.81 -8.81 -19.38
N VAL A 289 11.28 -7.60 -19.13
CA VAL A 289 11.36 -6.48 -20.07
C VAL A 289 12.82 -6.13 -20.38
N SER A 290 13.67 -6.06 -19.37
CA SER A 290 15.10 -5.83 -19.53
C SER A 290 15.77 -6.87 -20.43
N ASP A 291 15.44 -8.15 -20.26
CA ASP A 291 16.00 -9.23 -21.07
C ASP A 291 15.44 -9.23 -22.50
N LYS A 292 14.16 -8.94 -22.69
CA LYS A 292 13.57 -8.78 -24.03
C LYS A 292 14.17 -7.60 -24.79
N ILE A 293 14.48 -6.48 -24.13
CA ILE A 293 15.18 -5.36 -24.76
C ILE A 293 16.56 -5.81 -25.25
N LYS A 294 17.31 -6.55 -24.45
CA LYS A 294 18.62 -7.08 -24.86
C LYS A 294 18.51 -8.06 -26.04
N GLU A 295 17.45 -8.88 -26.03
CA GLU A 295 17.17 -9.87 -27.09
C GLU A 295 16.85 -9.19 -28.43
N PHE A 296 15.92 -8.23 -28.46
CA PHE A 296 15.44 -7.60 -29.68
C PHE A 296 16.30 -6.44 -30.14
N SER A 297 17.11 -5.82 -29.31
CA SER A 297 17.88 -4.63 -29.66
C SER A 297 18.81 -4.79 -30.87
N PRO A 298 19.46 -5.94 -31.15
CA PRO A 298 20.31 -6.07 -32.34
C PRO A 298 19.56 -5.82 -33.65
N ALA A 299 18.30 -6.21 -33.76
CA ALA A 299 17.50 -6.02 -34.99
C ALA A 299 17.31 -4.52 -35.31
N TYR A 300 17.32 -3.66 -34.31
CA TYR A 300 17.03 -2.21 -34.44
C TYR A 300 18.24 -1.33 -34.13
N ASN A 301 19.40 -1.89 -33.76
CA ASN A 301 20.62 -1.17 -33.39
C ASN A 301 21.85 -1.65 -34.20
N LYS A 302 21.72 -1.75 -35.50
CA LYS A 302 22.83 -2.09 -36.43
C LYS A 302 23.57 -3.39 -36.01
N GLY A 303 22.84 -4.39 -35.57
CA GLY A 303 23.38 -5.68 -35.10
C GLY A 303 24.01 -5.64 -33.68
N LYS A 304 24.01 -4.51 -33.00
CA LYS A 304 24.62 -4.37 -31.67
C LYS A 304 23.58 -4.48 -30.58
N LYS A 305 23.89 -5.30 -29.58
CA LYS A 305 23.09 -5.42 -28.35
C LYS A 305 23.18 -4.15 -27.50
N VAL A 306 22.05 -3.66 -26.99
CA VAL A 306 22.00 -2.55 -26.02
C VAL A 306 21.88 -3.11 -24.61
N ASN A 307 22.70 -2.60 -23.69
CA ASN A 307 22.64 -2.96 -22.30
C ASN A 307 21.53 -2.19 -21.58
N THR A 308 21.01 -2.78 -20.53
CA THR A 308 19.97 -2.22 -19.68
C THR A 308 20.47 -2.06 -18.25
N ILE A 309 19.82 -1.16 -17.49
CA ILE A 309 19.86 -1.13 -16.04
C ILE A 309 18.44 -1.49 -15.59
N TYR A 310 18.29 -2.54 -14.80
CA TYR A 310 17.03 -2.91 -14.19
C TYR A 310 17.06 -2.58 -12.69
N GLN A 311 16.00 -1.94 -12.20
CA GLN A 311 15.81 -1.69 -10.79
C GLN A 311 14.33 -1.82 -10.41
N GLN A 312 14.04 -2.62 -9.41
CA GLN A 312 12.73 -2.64 -8.75
C GLN A 312 12.73 -1.57 -7.66
N LEU A 313 11.80 -0.61 -7.73
CA LEU A 313 11.73 0.48 -6.75
C LEU A 313 11.12 0.02 -5.42
N GLY A 314 10.04 -0.77 -5.45
CA GLY A 314 9.48 -1.45 -4.27
C GLY A 314 9.44 -0.55 -3.03
N TYR A 315 10.10 -0.98 -1.96
CA TYR A 315 10.14 -0.25 -0.69
C TYR A 315 10.82 1.13 -0.75
N LEU A 316 11.62 1.44 -1.78
CA LEU A 316 12.25 2.76 -1.94
C LEU A 316 11.22 3.89 -2.12
N VAL A 317 10.07 3.58 -2.72
CA VAL A 317 8.98 4.54 -2.92
C VAL A 317 7.85 4.39 -1.91
N ARG A 318 7.87 3.32 -1.10
CA ARG A 318 6.88 2.99 -0.09
C ARG A 318 7.28 3.45 1.31
N GLY A 319 8.56 3.30 1.68
CA GLY A 319 9.06 3.59 3.02
C GLY A 319 9.31 5.09 3.24
N GLY A 320 9.46 5.48 4.52
CA GLY A 320 9.85 6.82 4.94
C GLY A 320 8.73 7.85 5.00
N ASP A 321 9.10 9.10 5.25
CA ASP A 321 8.17 10.19 5.54
C ASP A 321 7.39 10.62 4.29
N PRO A 322 6.18 11.18 4.41
CA PRO A 322 5.46 11.68 3.25
C PRO A 322 6.15 12.91 2.65
N ASP A 323 6.26 12.93 1.32
CA ASP A 323 6.86 14.03 0.54
C ASP A 323 5.80 14.97 -0.05
N ALA A 324 4.55 14.51 -0.11
CA ALA A 324 3.42 15.28 -0.61
C ALA A 324 2.43 15.57 0.53
N PRO A 325 1.59 16.60 0.41
CA PRO A 325 0.48 16.84 1.34
C PRO A 325 -0.41 15.61 1.47
N VAL A 326 -0.80 15.30 2.69
CA VAL A 326 -1.67 14.16 3.04
C VAL A 326 -3.04 14.71 3.42
#